data_0281c05bfb3a271d866b937938c52d4e
#
_entry.id   0281c05bfb3a271d866b937938c52d4e
#
_cell.length_a   1.000
_cell.length_b   1.000
_cell.length_c   1.000
_cell.angle_alpha   90.00
_cell.angle_beta   90.00
_cell.angle_gamma   90.00
#
_symmetry.space_group_name_H-M   'P 1'
#
loop_
_entity.id
_entity.type
_entity.pdbx_description
1 polymer ?
#
loop_
_entity_poly.entity_id
_entity_poly.type
_entity_poly.pdbx_seq_one_letter_code
_entity_poly.pdbx_strand_id
1 'polypeptide(L)'
;YAAIDSNAIRIITRYFGIKEEVESLTAKNKIESYAQKILDKKQPGIFNQAMMDFGSLICKPFNPECNQCPLNKNCFAFKNDMVELLPLKGKKLVRKTRYFNYLVFISDKNILITIRNEKDIWKNLYQFPLIEAKTKYNRTQLKREIRNRKITSQNLDKIRASDDFIESPTANHLKTRFFIIEMTAIADIN
;
A
#
# COMPACT_ATOMS: atom_id res chain seq x y z
N TYR A 1 -11.38 -5.23 20.50
CA TYR A 1 -10.35 -4.18 20.35
C TYR A 1 -10.80 -3.12 19.36
N ALA A 2 -10.39 -1.88 19.61
CA ALA A 2 -10.60 -0.80 18.64
C ALA A 2 -9.73 -1.00 17.40
N ALA A 3 -10.33 -0.85 16.22
CA ALA A 3 -9.59 -0.80 14.96
C ALA A 3 -9.03 0.61 14.76
N ILE A 4 -7.71 0.71 14.64
CA ILE A 4 -7.02 2.01 14.51
C ILE A 4 -6.46 2.11 13.09
N ASP A 5 -7.34 2.51 12.18
CA ASP A 5 -7.00 2.84 10.79
C ASP A 5 -6.75 4.35 10.61
N SER A 6 -6.51 4.79 9.39
CA SER A 6 -6.30 6.21 9.08
C SER A 6 -7.53 7.10 9.38
N ASN A 7 -8.74 6.54 9.35
CA ASN A 7 -9.98 7.25 9.69
C ASN A 7 -10.05 7.46 11.20
N ALA A 8 -9.87 6.38 11.98
CA ALA A 8 -9.86 6.44 13.44
C ALA A 8 -8.77 7.38 13.97
N ILE A 9 -7.53 7.30 13.43
CA ILE A 9 -6.44 8.22 13.77
C ILE A 9 -6.87 9.67 13.56
N ARG A 10 -7.42 10.00 12.41
CA ARG A 10 -7.85 11.36 12.08
C ARG A 10 -8.97 11.87 12.99
N ILE A 11 -9.99 11.06 13.23
CA ILE A 11 -11.10 11.42 14.12
C ILE A 11 -10.58 11.67 15.53
N ILE A 12 -9.82 10.74 16.09
CA ILE A 12 -9.31 10.81 17.45
C ILE A 12 -8.36 12.00 17.62
N THR A 13 -7.45 12.23 16.68
CA THR A 13 -6.54 13.37 16.74
C THR A 13 -7.25 14.70 16.67
N ARG A 14 -8.25 14.85 15.79
CA ARG A 14 -9.07 16.06 15.69
C ARG A 14 -9.96 16.29 16.91
N TYR A 15 -10.62 15.24 17.37
CA TYR A 15 -11.56 15.34 18.47
C TYR A 15 -10.88 15.63 19.81
N PHE A 16 -9.80 14.92 20.13
CA PHE A 16 -9.07 15.07 21.40
C PHE A 16 -7.90 16.06 21.34
N GLY A 17 -7.58 16.61 20.18
CA GLY A 17 -6.53 17.62 20.03
C GLY A 17 -5.11 17.07 20.18
N ILE A 18 -4.83 15.90 19.64
CA ILE A 18 -3.48 15.31 19.66
C ILE A 18 -2.60 16.06 18.67
N LYS A 19 -1.64 16.83 19.21
CA LYS A 19 -0.75 17.72 18.45
C LYS A 19 0.64 17.11 18.19
N GLU A 20 0.86 15.89 18.60
CA GLU A 20 2.08 15.15 18.27
C GLU A 20 1.99 14.57 16.87
N GLU A 21 3.14 14.39 16.19
CA GLU A 21 3.21 13.67 14.93
C GLU A 21 2.68 12.26 15.11
N VAL A 22 1.73 11.83 14.29
CA VAL A 22 1.02 10.54 14.44
C VAL A 22 1.92 9.32 14.35
N GLU A 23 3.09 9.43 13.72
CA GLU A 23 4.10 8.39 13.66
C GLU A 23 4.89 8.23 14.96
N SER A 24 4.87 9.24 15.87
CA SER A 24 5.58 9.20 17.15
C SER A 24 4.99 8.16 18.10
N LEU A 25 5.83 7.59 18.96
CA LEU A 25 5.37 6.64 19.97
C LEU A 25 4.36 7.28 20.94
N THR A 26 4.58 8.55 21.31
CA THR A 26 3.69 9.31 22.20
C THR A 26 2.30 9.45 21.60
N ALA A 27 2.20 9.85 20.33
CA ALA A 27 0.91 9.96 19.64
C ALA A 27 0.21 8.61 19.53
N LYS A 28 0.93 7.56 19.14
CA LYS A 28 0.37 6.20 19.02
C LYS A 28 -0.24 5.72 20.32
N ASN A 29 0.48 5.87 21.43
CA ASN A 29 -0.01 5.47 22.75
C ASN A 29 -1.26 6.27 23.18
N LYS A 30 -1.28 7.58 22.91
CA LYS A 30 -2.46 8.43 23.18
C LYS A 30 -3.65 8.00 22.32
N ILE A 31 -3.45 7.80 21.01
CA ILE A 31 -4.50 7.39 20.07
C ILE A 31 -5.08 6.05 20.51
N GLU A 32 -4.24 5.07 20.82
CA GLU A 32 -4.67 3.75 21.28
C GLU A 32 -5.47 3.84 22.58
N SER A 33 -4.98 4.60 23.56
CA SER A 33 -5.66 4.82 24.83
C SER A 33 -7.05 5.43 24.63
N TYR A 34 -7.18 6.49 23.82
CA TYR A 34 -8.47 7.10 23.53
C TYR A 34 -9.37 6.15 22.72
N ALA A 35 -8.85 5.45 21.72
CA ALA A 35 -9.61 4.48 20.95
C ALA A 35 -10.23 3.39 21.83
N GLN A 36 -9.45 2.82 22.75
CA GLN A 36 -9.94 1.80 23.70
C GLN A 36 -10.95 2.38 24.71
N LYS A 37 -10.77 3.65 25.12
CA LYS A 37 -11.67 4.31 26.05
C LYS A 37 -13.06 4.58 25.46
N ILE A 38 -13.14 4.95 24.19
CA ILE A 38 -14.41 5.25 23.53
C ILE A 38 -15.08 4.04 22.90
N LEU A 39 -14.38 2.90 22.82
CA LEU A 39 -14.88 1.68 22.21
C LEU A 39 -16.14 1.17 22.92
N ASP A 40 -17.20 0.92 22.16
CA ASP A 40 -18.32 0.13 22.66
C ASP A 40 -17.89 -1.33 22.81
N LYS A 41 -17.68 -1.75 24.06
CA LYS A 41 -17.24 -3.12 24.39
C LYS A 41 -18.32 -4.17 24.12
N LYS A 42 -19.61 -3.76 24.05
CA LYS A 42 -20.72 -4.68 23.77
C LYS A 42 -20.85 -4.95 22.27
N GLN A 43 -20.58 -3.95 21.43
CA GLN A 43 -20.70 -4.03 19.98
C GLN A 43 -19.47 -3.48 19.24
N PRO A 44 -18.25 -4.05 19.48
CA PRO A 44 -17.01 -3.47 18.96
C PRO A 44 -16.94 -3.47 17.43
N GLY A 45 -17.55 -4.45 16.76
CA GLY A 45 -17.60 -4.50 15.30
C GLY A 45 -18.39 -3.36 14.70
N ILE A 46 -19.58 -3.09 15.25
CA ILE A 46 -20.44 -1.97 14.81
C ILE A 46 -19.76 -0.63 15.08
N PHE A 47 -19.15 -0.48 16.27
CA PHE A 47 -18.42 0.72 16.60
C PHE A 47 -17.26 0.99 15.62
N ASN A 48 -16.44 -0.04 15.33
CA ASN A 48 -15.33 0.10 14.39
C ASN A 48 -15.81 0.46 12.98
N GLN A 49 -16.90 -0.15 12.51
CA GLN A 49 -17.51 0.19 11.23
C GLN A 49 -18.01 1.65 11.22
N ALA A 50 -18.70 2.06 12.27
CA ALA A 50 -19.19 3.44 12.40
C ALA A 50 -18.04 4.47 12.40
N MET A 51 -16.89 4.16 13.00
CA MET A 51 -15.70 5.01 12.95
C MET A 51 -15.16 5.15 11.52
N MET A 52 -15.13 4.06 10.75
CA MET A 52 -14.71 4.09 9.34
C MET A 52 -15.67 4.92 8.49
N ASP A 53 -16.99 4.71 8.64
CA ASP A 53 -18.02 5.43 7.90
C ASP A 53 -18.03 6.92 8.25
N PHE A 54 -17.92 7.24 9.53
CA PHE A 54 -17.86 8.62 10.00
C PHE A 54 -16.60 9.34 9.45
N GLY A 55 -15.48 8.65 9.39
CA GLY A 55 -14.25 9.18 8.81
C GLY A 55 -14.31 9.41 7.31
N SER A 56 -15.08 8.60 6.58
CA SER A 56 -15.23 8.71 5.13
C SER A 56 -16.32 9.72 4.71
N LEU A 57 -17.39 9.84 5.48
CA LEU A 57 -18.56 10.63 5.12
C LEU A 57 -18.52 12.04 5.72
N ILE A 58 -18.14 12.18 6.99
CA ILE A 58 -18.22 13.42 7.76
C ILE A 58 -16.83 14.00 8.02
N CYS A 59 -15.99 13.26 8.79
CA CYS A 59 -14.65 13.72 9.17
C CYS A 59 -13.61 13.41 8.08
N LYS A 60 -13.88 13.86 6.86
CA LYS A 60 -13.05 13.62 5.67
C LYS A 60 -11.62 14.20 5.82
N PRO A 61 -10.62 13.65 5.11
CA PRO A 61 -9.26 14.20 5.13
C PRO A 61 -9.19 15.63 4.58
N PHE A 62 -9.98 15.93 3.54
CA PHE A 62 -10.09 17.25 2.91
C PHE A 62 -11.56 17.70 2.95
N ASN A 63 -11.80 18.97 3.22
CA ASN A 63 -13.13 19.58 3.28
C ASN A 63 -14.14 18.76 4.12
N PRO A 64 -13.85 18.50 5.41
CA PRO A 64 -14.78 17.75 6.26
C PRO A 64 -16.06 18.54 6.54
N GLU A 65 -17.16 17.82 6.76
CA GLU A 65 -18.51 18.39 7.00
C GLU A 65 -18.67 18.86 8.47
N CYS A 66 -17.77 19.70 8.96
CA CYS A 66 -17.72 20.08 10.38
C CYS A 66 -18.98 20.76 10.90
N ASN A 67 -19.66 21.57 10.08
CA ASN A 67 -20.88 22.26 10.46
C ASN A 67 -22.06 21.29 10.70
N GLN A 68 -22.08 20.16 9.98
CA GLN A 68 -23.09 19.11 10.12
C GLN A 68 -22.64 17.97 11.06
N CYS A 69 -21.42 18.06 11.60
CA CYS A 69 -20.86 17.02 12.43
C CYS A 69 -21.51 16.98 13.82
N PRO A 70 -22.09 15.84 14.25
CA PRO A 70 -22.72 15.73 15.55
C PRO A 70 -21.74 15.90 16.72
N LEU A 71 -20.44 15.80 16.46
CA LEU A 71 -19.38 15.94 17.46
C LEU A 71 -18.75 17.35 17.51
N ASN A 72 -19.18 18.29 16.67
CA ASN A 72 -18.52 19.60 16.49
C ASN A 72 -18.44 20.40 17.79
N LYS A 73 -19.50 20.35 18.62
CA LYS A 73 -19.58 21.10 19.89
C LYS A 73 -18.44 20.77 20.86
N ASN A 74 -17.87 19.57 20.81
CA ASN A 74 -16.81 19.12 21.69
C ASN A 74 -15.50 18.79 20.94
N CYS A 75 -15.47 19.00 19.63
CA CYS A 75 -14.30 18.72 18.81
C CYS A 75 -13.23 19.79 19.03
N PHE A 76 -12.05 19.36 19.52
CA PHE A 76 -10.93 20.26 19.76
C PHE A 76 -10.49 20.98 18.48
N ALA A 77 -10.30 20.22 17.38
CA ALA A 77 -9.82 20.79 16.12
C ALA A 77 -10.79 21.83 15.56
N PHE A 78 -12.09 21.60 15.64
CA PHE A 78 -13.09 22.55 15.15
C PHE A 78 -13.11 23.83 15.97
N LYS A 79 -13.06 23.73 17.31
CA LYS A 79 -13.04 24.89 18.22
C LYS A 79 -11.78 25.76 18.12
N ASN A 80 -10.68 25.19 17.65
CA ASN A 80 -9.38 25.86 17.61
C ASN A 80 -8.86 26.08 16.18
N ASP A 81 -9.72 25.96 15.15
CA ASP A 81 -9.37 26.15 13.73
C ASP A 81 -8.19 25.26 13.27
N MET A 82 -8.10 24.04 13.84
CA MET A 82 -7.01 23.10 13.56
C MET A 82 -7.44 21.91 12.70
N VAL A 83 -8.62 21.97 12.09
CA VAL A 83 -9.19 20.83 11.32
C VAL A 83 -8.30 20.40 10.15
N GLU A 84 -7.79 21.36 9.38
CA GLU A 84 -6.90 21.08 8.25
C GLU A 84 -5.48 20.72 8.69
N LEU A 85 -5.07 21.13 9.89
CA LEU A 85 -3.76 20.85 10.42
C LEU A 85 -3.65 19.45 11.05
N LEU A 86 -4.72 18.98 11.68
CA LEU A 86 -4.74 17.66 12.35
C LEU A 86 -5.30 16.55 11.45
N PRO A 87 -4.69 15.37 11.44
CA PRO A 87 -3.53 14.93 12.23
C PRO A 87 -2.20 15.50 11.73
N LEU A 88 -1.29 15.86 12.65
CA LEU A 88 0.07 16.23 12.27
C LEU A 88 0.82 15.01 11.74
N LYS A 89 1.29 15.12 10.50
CA LYS A 89 2.10 14.09 9.85
C LYS A 89 3.57 14.40 10.05
N GLY A 90 4.34 13.39 10.40
CA GLY A 90 5.79 13.48 10.46
C GLY A 90 6.43 13.75 9.10
N LYS A 91 7.74 13.89 9.08
CA LYS A 91 8.48 14.08 7.82
C LYS A 91 8.13 12.97 6.84
N LYS A 92 7.76 13.34 5.62
CA LYS A 92 7.50 12.37 4.55
C LYS A 92 8.73 11.49 4.38
N LEU A 93 8.57 10.20 4.59
CA LEU A 93 9.61 9.24 4.26
C LEU A 93 9.97 9.38 2.79
N VAL A 94 11.27 9.43 2.49
CA VAL A 94 11.76 9.42 1.12
C VAL A 94 11.38 8.07 0.52
N ARG A 95 10.42 8.08 -0.39
CA ARG A 95 9.94 6.87 -1.06
C ARG A 95 11.00 6.40 -2.03
N LYS A 96 11.43 5.15 -1.90
CA LYS A 96 12.33 4.51 -2.86
C LYS A 96 11.52 4.02 -4.07
N THR A 97 12.02 4.27 -5.27
CA THR A 97 11.44 3.68 -6.48
C THR A 97 12.01 2.27 -6.66
N ARG A 98 11.13 1.29 -6.81
CA ARG A 98 11.47 -0.10 -7.14
C ARG A 98 10.95 -0.39 -8.55
N TYR A 99 11.73 -1.06 -9.35
CA TYR A 99 11.36 -1.43 -10.73
C TYR A 99 11.12 -2.93 -10.79
N PHE A 100 9.90 -3.32 -11.00
CA PHE A 100 9.46 -4.70 -11.08
C PHE A 100 9.27 -5.10 -12.54
N ASN A 101 10.05 -6.07 -12.99
CA ASN A 101 9.95 -6.62 -14.33
C ASN A 101 9.43 -8.06 -14.19
N TYR A 102 8.12 -8.24 -14.35
CA TYR A 102 7.48 -9.54 -14.31
C TYR A 102 7.65 -10.28 -15.63
N LEU A 103 8.04 -11.55 -15.56
CA LEU A 103 8.19 -12.44 -16.69
C LEU A 103 6.97 -13.34 -16.77
N VAL A 104 6.13 -13.13 -17.78
CA VAL A 104 4.93 -13.94 -18.01
C VAL A 104 5.27 -14.98 -19.05
N PHE A 105 5.73 -16.15 -18.60
CA PHE A 105 6.02 -17.29 -19.46
C PHE A 105 4.74 -18.02 -19.79
N ILE A 106 4.47 -18.16 -21.09
CA ILE A 106 3.27 -18.82 -21.61
C ILE A 106 3.71 -19.96 -22.53
N SER A 107 3.19 -21.17 -22.29
CA SER A 107 3.33 -22.31 -23.17
C SER A 107 1.97 -22.99 -23.28
N ASP A 108 1.41 -23.06 -24.48
CA ASP A 108 0.06 -23.54 -24.78
C ASP A 108 -1.00 -22.86 -23.88
N LYS A 109 -1.61 -23.61 -22.95
CA LYS A 109 -2.61 -23.11 -22.00
C LYS A 109 -2.05 -22.89 -20.60
N ASN A 110 -0.73 -23.01 -20.42
CA ASN A 110 -0.09 -22.94 -19.12
C ASN A 110 0.66 -21.62 -18.94
N ILE A 111 0.64 -21.10 -17.71
CA ILE A 111 1.38 -19.89 -17.30
C ILE A 111 2.19 -20.24 -16.07
N LEU A 112 3.47 -19.85 -16.05
CA LEU A 112 4.33 -20.06 -14.90
C LEU A 112 4.03 -19.04 -13.80
N ILE A 113 3.79 -19.53 -12.60
CA ILE A 113 3.71 -18.73 -11.37
C ILE A 113 4.68 -19.28 -10.33
N THR A 114 5.19 -18.41 -9.45
CA THR A 114 6.12 -18.76 -8.39
C THR A 114 5.64 -18.21 -7.05
N ILE A 115 6.08 -18.82 -5.96
CA ILE A 115 5.84 -18.29 -4.61
C ILE A 115 6.91 -17.25 -4.30
N ARG A 116 6.51 -16.11 -3.77
CA ARG A 116 7.41 -15.06 -3.31
C ARG A 116 8.02 -15.45 -1.96
N ASN A 117 9.32 -15.77 -1.96
CA ASN A 117 10.06 -16.20 -0.77
C ASN A 117 10.83 -15.07 -0.08
N GLU A 118 10.93 -13.90 -0.71
CA GLU A 118 11.66 -12.77 -0.16
C GLU A 118 10.99 -12.21 1.11
N LYS A 119 11.79 -11.65 2.00
CA LYS A 119 11.31 -10.96 3.22
C LYS A 119 10.71 -9.59 2.84
N ASP A 120 9.51 -9.61 2.31
CA ASP A 120 8.75 -8.47 1.81
C ASP A 120 7.30 -8.56 2.30
N ILE A 121 6.53 -7.47 2.16
CA ILE A 121 5.09 -7.42 2.53
C ILE A 121 4.23 -8.42 1.76
N TRP A 122 4.71 -8.90 0.60
CA TRP A 122 4.03 -9.90 -0.23
C TRP A 122 4.60 -11.32 -0.09
N LYS A 123 5.36 -11.60 0.98
CA LYS A 123 5.88 -12.94 1.25
C LYS A 123 4.76 -13.99 1.25
N ASN A 124 5.03 -15.13 0.65
CA ASN A 124 4.13 -16.29 0.49
C ASN A 124 2.96 -16.06 -0.49
N LEU A 125 2.89 -14.93 -1.19
CA LEU A 125 1.92 -14.75 -2.29
C LEU A 125 2.46 -15.34 -3.59
N TYR A 126 1.55 -15.83 -4.43
CA TYR A 126 1.88 -16.26 -5.79
C TYR A 126 2.06 -15.04 -6.69
N GLN A 127 3.04 -15.11 -7.57
CA GLN A 127 3.34 -14.08 -8.56
C GLN A 127 3.94 -14.67 -9.82
N PHE A 128 4.01 -13.90 -10.89
CA PHE A 128 4.90 -14.23 -12.01
C PHE A 128 6.37 -14.12 -11.59
N PRO A 129 7.30 -14.90 -12.19
CA PRO A 129 8.73 -14.70 -11.95
C PRO A 129 9.10 -13.23 -12.07
N LEU A 130 9.86 -12.71 -11.09
CA LEU A 130 10.17 -11.29 -10.95
C LEU A 130 11.67 -11.05 -11.06
N ILE A 131 12.03 -10.06 -11.86
CA ILE A 131 13.36 -9.44 -11.83
C ILE A 131 13.20 -8.03 -11.26
N GLU A 132 13.56 -7.84 -10.01
CA GLU A 132 13.67 -6.51 -9.42
C GLU A 132 14.97 -5.84 -9.87
N ALA A 133 14.90 -4.58 -10.26
CA ALA A 133 16.04 -3.81 -10.79
C ALA A 133 16.10 -2.41 -10.16
N LYS A 134 17.25 -1.76 -10.32
CA LYS A 134 17.44 -0.34 -9.92
C LYS A 134 16.89 0.64 -10.96
N THR A 135 16.69 0.18 -12.17
CA THR A 135 16.22 0.99 -13.30
C THR A 135 15.23 0.20 -14.15
N LYS A 136 14.47 0.91 -14.98
CA LYS A 136 13.55 0.30 -15.95
C LYS A 136 14.35 -0.49 -17.00
N TYR A 137 13.95 -1.73 -17.25
CA TYR A 137 14.53 -2.53 -18.32
C TYR A 137 13.79 -2.33 -19.66
N ASN A 138 14.57 -2.26 -20.74
CA ASN A 138 14.07 -2.48 -22.09
C ASN A 138 14.19 -3.97 -22.46
N ARG A 139 13.67 -4.34 -23.65
CA ARG A 139 13.70 -5.74 -24.13
C ARG A 139 15.11 -6.33 -24.22
N THR A 140 16.09 -5.53 -24.68
CA THR A 140 17.49 -5.97 -24.83
C THR A 140 18.15 -6.22 -23.49
N GLN A 141 17.96 -5.30 -22.55
CA GLN A 141 18.46 -5.45 -21.18
C GLN A 141 17.85 -6.65 -20.49
N LEU A 142 16.52 -6.87 -20.66
CA LEU A 142 15.84 -8.01 -20.10
C LEU A 142 16.37 -9.34 -20.67
N LYS A 143 16.52 -9.45 -21.99
CA LYS A 143 17.11 -10.65 -22.63
C LYS A 143 18.48 -10.98 -22.05
N ARG A 144 19.33 -9.96 -21.88
CA ARG A 144 20.65 -10.11 -21.26
C ARG A 144 20.56 -10.62 -19.82
N GLU A 145 19.63 -10.07 -19.03
CA GLU A 145 19.45 -10.44 -17.63
C GLU A 145 18.89 -11.87 -17.48
N ILE A 146 17.95 -12.27 -18.31
CA ILE A 146 17.42 -13.65 -18.35
C ILE A 146 18.54 -14.65 -18.64
N ARG A 147 19.42 -14.35 -19.60
CA ARG A 147 20.58 -15.19 -19.93
C ARG A 147 21.60 -15.24 -18.80
N ASN A 148 21.93 -14.09 -18.19
CA ASN A 148 22.88 -14.01 -17.09
C ASN A 148 22.42 -14.83 -15.89
N ARG A 149 21.14 -14.82 -15.59
CA ARG A 149 20.52 -15.58 -14.48
C ARG A 149 20.22 -17.03 -14.86
N LYS A 150 20.47 -17.42 -16.10
CA LYS A 150 20.19 -18.78 -16.64
C LYS A 150 18.73 -19.19 -16.40
N ILE A 151 17.79 -18.26 -16.51
CA ILE A 151 16.36 -18.51 -16.26
C ILE A 151 15.81 -19.48 -17.31
N THR A 152 16.20 -19.32 -18.56
CA THR A 152 15.86 -20.25 -19.67
C THR A 152 16.93 -20.19 -20.73
N SER A 153 17.11 -21.32 -21.44
CA SER A 153 17.95 -21.46 -22.64
C SER A 153 17.19 -21.22 -23.95
N GLN A 154 15.86 -21.11 -23.89
CA GLN A 154 15.04 -20.96 -25.09
C GLN A 154 15.23 -19.61 -25.77
N ASN A 155 14.81 -19.56 -27.05
CA ASN A 155 14.88 -18.34 -27.83
C ASN A 155 13.92 -17.28 -27.30
N LEU A 156 14.43 -16.08 -27.04
CA LEU A 156 13.71 -14.93 -26.50
C LEU A 156 13.32 -13.89 -27.57
N ASP A 157 13.17 -14.29 -28.83
CA ASP A 157 12.92 -13.33 -29.91
C ASP A 157 11.51 -12.74 -29.86
N LYS A 158 10.54 -13.50 -29.39
CA LYS A 158 9.13 -13.09 -29.29
C LYS A 158 8.77 -12.58 -27.89
N ILE A 159 9.49 -11.54 -27.41
CA ILE A 159 9.12 -10.87 -26.15
C ILE A 159 8.23 -9.67 -26.46
N ARG A 160 7.05 -9.63 -25.89
CA ARG A 160 6.17 -8.45 -25.87
C ARG A 160 6.25 -7.78 -24.51
N ALA A 161 6.39 -6.46 -24.46
CA ALA A 161 6.36 -5.70 -23.22
C ALA A 161 5.04 -4.96 -23.10
N SER A 162 4.44 -4.94 -21.92
CA SER A 162 3.30 -4.09 -21.60
C SER A 162 3.73 -2.63 -21.48
N ASP A 163 2.75 -1.73 -21.39
CA ASP A 163 2.96 -0.39 -20.85
C ASP A 163 3.41 -0.44 -19.39
N ASP A 164 3.92 0.68 -18.89
CA ASP A 164 4.32 0.79 -17.49
C ASP A 164 3.11 1.02 -16.60
N PHE A 165 3.03 0.29 -15.52
CA PHE A 165 2.10 0.55 -14.43
C PHE A 165 2.86 1.20 -13.27
N ILE A 166 2.33 2.29 -12.73
CA ILE A 166 2.89 3.00 -11.58
C ILE A 166 1.92 2.82 -10.43
N GLU A 167 2.38 2.17 -9.38
CA GLU A 167 1.65 2.02 -8.14
C GLU A 167 2.45 2.63 -6.99
N SER A 168 1.75 3.16 -6.01
CA SER A 168 2.37 3.78 -4.83
C SER A 168 1.79 3.19 -3.55
N PRO A 169 1.98 1.89 -3.30
CA PRO A 169 1.57 1.31 -2.03
C PRO A 169 2.46 1.87 -0.92
N THR A 170 1.84 2.41 0.10
CA THR A 170 2.40 2.87 1.38
C THR A 170 3.79 3.55 1.35
N ALA A 171 4.91 2.82 1.27
CA ALA A 171 6.26 3.34 1.49
C ALA A 171 7.13 3.46 0.22
N ASN A 172 6.73 2.87 -0.90
CA ASN A 172 7.54 2.83 -2.11
C ASN A 172 6.73 3.20 -3.36
N HIS A 173 7.41 3.75 -4.37
CA HIS A 173 6.87 3.85 -5.72
C HIS A 173 7.25 2.59 -6.48
N LEU A 174 6.26 1.81 -6.93
CA LEU A 174 6.48 0.66 -7.78
C LEU A 174 6.27 1.08 -9.23
N LYS A 175 7.27 0.82 -10.07
CA LYS A 175 7.16 0.90 -11.52
C LYS A 175 7.20 -0.51 -12.06
N THR A 176 6.05 -1.01 -12.47
CA THR A 176 5.85 -2.39 -12.88
C THR A 176 5.72 -2.49 -14.39
N ARG A 177 6.37 -3.48 -14.98
CA ARG A 177 6.25 -3.87 -16.39
C ARG A 177 6.13 -5.37 -16.51
N PHE A 178 5.25 -5.82 -17.38
CA PHE A 178 5.10 -7.22 -17.73
C PHE A 178 5.79 -7.51 -19.07
N PHE A 179 6.55 -8.59 -19.13
CA PHE A 179 7.17 -9.08 -20.35
C PHE A 179 6.57 -10.44 -20.64
N ILE A 180 5.78 -10.51 -21.69
CA ILE A 180 5.13 -11.73 -22.14
C ILE A 180 6.10 -12.49 -23.05
N ILE A 181 6.38 -13.74 -22.68
CA ILE A 181 7.37 -14.62 -23.33
C ILE A 181 6.67 -15.91 -23.72
N GLU A 182 6.44 -16.08 -24.98
CA GLU A 182 5.89 -17.32 -25.53
C GLU A 182 7.00 -18.37 -25.63
N MET A 183 6.75 -19.55 -25.09
CA MET A 183 7.71 -20.65 -24.98
C MET A 183 7.17 -21.94 -25.57
N THR A 184 8.04 -22.81 -25.99
CA THR A 184 7.68 -24.17 -26.47
C THR A 184 7.38 -25.11 -25.30
N ALA A 185 8.07 -24.95 -24.17
CA ALA A 185 7.80 -25.69 -22.93
C ALA A 185 8.18 -24.87 -21.68
N ILE A 186 7.36 -24.95 -20.63
CA ILE A 186 7.65 -24.31 -19.33
C ILE A 186 8.72 -25.07 -18.55
N ALA A 187 8.88 -26.36 -18.79
CA ALA A 187 9.87 -27.21 -18.10
C ALA A 187 11.34 -26.75 -18.26
N ASP A 188 11.62 -25.90 -19.27
CA ASP A 188 12.97 -25.37 -19.52
C ASP A 188 13.28 -24.08 -18.70
N ILE A 189 12.50 -23.80 -17.67
CA ILE A 189 12.70 -22.63 -16.79
C ILE A 189 13.32 -23.12 -15.48
N ASN A 190 14.48 -22.57 -15.13
CA ASN A 190 15.24 -22.83 -13.91
C ASN A 190 14.83 -21.89 -12.76
#